data_609b5af0e49ab1f1a99f30a0be39262e
#
_entry.id   609b5af0e49ab1f1a99f30a0be39262e
#
_cell.length_a   1.000
_cell.length_b   1.000
_cell.length_c   1.000
_cell.angle_alpha   90.00
_cell.angle_beta   90.00
_cell.angle_gamma   90.00
#
_symmetry.space_group_name_H-M   'P 1'
#
loop_
_entity.id
_entity.type
_entity.pdbx_description
1 polymer ?
#
loop_
_entity_poly.entity_id
_entity_poly.type
_entity_poly.pdbx_seq_one_letter_code
_entity_poly.pdbx_strand_id
1 'polypeptide(L)'
;EPDCTTRVTVPMLWDSKTCTVVSNESSEIIRMFNTEFAAIAEPTPDYYPEALHDQIETMNNKILDGINNGLNGSGRSKTQEAYEQSIELLYTTLDEMEEHLSQQRYLCGDTQTEADWRLYPNLIRFDPIYYVGYKCNLRHLEDYPNLSNYLRDLYQTPGIESVSDVQSMKRQVFSANGPIGANGVVPLGPILDLTRPHDRDRFAKAA
;
A
#
# COMPACT_ATOMS: atom_id res chain seq x y z
N GLU A 1 -19.01 15.40 -15.75
CA GLU A 1 -19.49 15.21 -17.13
C GLU A 1 -20.86 14.51 -17.09
N PRO A 2 -21.94 15.18 -17.55
CA PRO A 2 -23.30 14.62 -17.49
C PRO A 2 -23.48 13.33 -18.31
N ASP A 3 -22.64 13.16 -19.33
CA ASP A 3 -22.74 12.04 -20.27
C ASP A 3 -21.72 10.91 -19.96
N CYS A 4 -21.11 10.92 -18.79
CA CYS A 4 -20.19 9.86 -18.38
C CYS A 4 -20.95 8.55 -18.16
N THR A 5 -20.67 7.55 -18.97
CA THR A 5 -21.33 6.21 -18.92
C THR A 5 -20.47 5.17 -18.19
N THR A 6 -19.29 5.57 -17.69
CA THR A 6 -18.36 4.67 -16.99
C THR A 6 -18.59 4.72 -15.48
N ARG A 7 -18.12 3.68 -14.80
CA ARG A 7 -18.12 3.63 -13.33
C ARG A 7 -17.20 4.72 -12.78
N VAL A 8 -17.73 5.56 -11.89
CA VAL A 8 -16.91 6.55 -11.16
C VAL A 8 -16.05 5.83 -10.15
N THR A 9 -14.74 5.94 -10.32
CA THR A 9 -13.73 5.38 -9.40
C THR A 9 -12.72 6.47 -8.99
N VAL A 10 -11.99 6.22 -7.91
CA VAL A 10 -10.87 7.06 -7.46
C VAL A 10 -9.58 6.23 -7.58
N PRO A 11 -8.42 6.89 -7.83
CA PRO A 11 -8.20 8.33 -7.99
C PRO A 11 -8.68 8.88 -9.33
N MET A 12 -8.72 10.22 -9.44
CA MET A 12 -8.97 10.92 -10.70
C MET A 12 -8.11 12.18 -10.74
N LEU A 13 -7.26 12.30 -11.75
CA LEU A 13 -6.53 13.50 -12.05
C LEU A 13 -7.33 14.34 -13.04
N TRP A 14 -7.68 15.56 -12.64
CA TRP A 14 -8.53 16.48 -13.40
C TRP A 14 -7.77 17.73 -13.80
N ASP A 15 -7.80 18.09 -15.07
CA ASP A 15 -7.32 19.40 -15.56
C ASP A 15 -8.48 20.42 -15.52
N SER A 16 -8.37 21.36 -14.58
CA SER A 16 -9.38 22.39 -14.41
C SER A 16 -9.39 23.44 -15.53
N LYS A 17 -8.30 23.60 -16.29
CA LYS A 17 -8.17 24.56 -17.39
C LYS A 17 -8.86 24.06 -18.65
N THR A 18 -8.66 22.80 -18.98
CA THR A 18 -9.31 22.15 -20.14
C THR A 18 -10.63 21.49 -19.80
N CYS A 19 -10.98 21.40 -18.50
CA CYS A 19 -12.17 20.73 -17.99
C CYS A 19 -12.26 19.26 -18.43
N THR A 20 -11.15 18.53 -18.38
CA THR A 20 -11.06 17.11 -18.79
C THR A 20 -10.43 16.24 -17.74
N VAL A 21 -10.76 14.95 -17.75
CA VAL A 21 -10.05 13.91 -17.00
C VAL A 21 -8.73 13.62 -17.71
N VAL A 22 -7.61 13.76 -16.98
CA VAL A 22 -6.27 13.40 -17.48
C VAL A 22 -6.06 11.90 -17.39
N SER A 23 -6.27 11.34 -16.20
CA SER A 23 -6.25 9.88 -15.95
C SER A 23 -7.04 9.55 -14.69
N ASN A 24 -7.54 8.32 -14.59
CA ASN A 24 -8.04 7.73 -13.35
C ASN A 24 -7.38 6.37 -13.02
N GLU A 25 -6.24 6.08 -13.64
CA GLU A 25 -5.41 4.92 -13.34
C GLU A 25 -4.32 5.30 -12.34
N SER A 26 -4.34 4.66 -11.16
CA SER A 26 -3.40 4.98 -10.08
C SER A 26 -1.94 4.87 -10.52
N SER A 27 -1.59 3.85 -11.30
CA SER A 27 -0.23 3.62 -11.78
C SER A 27 0.26 4.73 -12.72
N GLU A 28 -0.61 5.25 -13.57
CA GLU A 28 -0.27 6.37 -14.45
C GLU A 28 -0.12 7.67 -13.66
N ILE A 29 -1.05 7.93 -12.74
CA ILE A 29 -1.06 9.16 -11.93
C ILE A 29 0.21 9.28 -11.08
N ILE A 30 0.64 8.20 -10.40
CA ILE A 30 1.86 8.24 -9.58
C ILE A 30 3.11 8.47 -10.46
N ARG A 31 3.17 7.90 -11.66
CA ARG A 31 4.25 8.14 -12.61
C ARG A 31 4.25 9.57 -13.16
N MET A 32 3.07 10.13 -13.44
CA MET A 32 2.97 11.56 -13.77
C MET A 32 3.53 12.44 -12.65
N PHE A 33 3.23 12.14 -11.38
CA PHE A 33 3.80 12.87 -10.25
C PHE A 33 5.33 12.71 -10.15
N ASN A 34 5.87 11.59 -10.57
CA ASN A 34 7.32 11.36 -10.58
C ASN A 34 8.06 12.17 -11.67
N THR A 35 7.41 12.49 -12.79
CA THR A 35 8.07 13.06 -13.98
C THR A 35 7.49 14.38 -14.46
N GLU A 36 6.16 14.48 -14.63
CA GLU A 36 5.54 15.58 -15.38
C GLU A 36 5.54 16.93 -14.64
N PHE A 37 5.70 16.90 -13.33
CA PHE A 37 5.68 18.11 -12.50
C PHE A 37 7.08 18.62 -12.13
N ALA A 38 8.15 18.04 -12.66
CA ALA A 38 9.53 18.37 -12.32
C ALA A 38 9.89 19.86 -12.52
N ALA A 39 9.22 20.54 -13.46
CA ALA A 39 9.46 21.97 -13.71
C ALA A 39 8.91 22.91 -12.60
N ILE A 40 8.02 22.43 -11.75
CA ILE A 40 7.34 23.22 -10.70
C ILE A 40 7.43 22.58 -9.32
N ALA A 41 8.01 21.39 -9.21
CA ALA A 41 8.21 20.68 -7.95
C ALA A 41 9.66 20.84 -7.48
N GLU A 42 9.88 20.74 -6.16
CA GLU A 42 11.22 20.57 -5.63
C GLU A 42 11.82 19.25 -6.12
N PRO A 43 13.16 19.19 -6.31
CA PRO A 43 13.82 17.95 -6.72
C PRO A 43 13.52 16.81 -5.76
N THR A 44 12.99 15.73 -6.30
CA THR A 44 12.68 14.48 -5.56
C THR A 44 13.46 13.31 -6.15
N PRO A 45 13.69 12.25 -5.39
CA PRO A 45 14.21 11.01 -5.95
C PRO A 45 13.32 10.49 -7.09
N ASP A 46 13.93 9.91 -8.09
CA ASP A 46 13.21 9.16 -9.12
C ASP A 46 12.82 7.78 -8.56
N TYR A 47 11.53 7.58 -8.35
CA TYR A 47 10.98 6.32 -7.81
C TYR A 47 10.70 5.26 -8.90
N TYR A 48 10.91 5.61 -10.18
CA TYR A 48 10.72 4.71 -11.31
C TYR A 48 11.88 4.80 -12.30
N PRO A 49 13.15 4.58 -11.84
CA PRO A 49 14.32 4.70 -12.68
C PRO A 49 14.36 3.61 -13.76
N GLU A 50 14.73 3.98 -14.98
CA GLU A 50 14.72 3.11 -16.17
C GLU A 50 15.45 1.77 -15.94
N ALA A 51 16.58 1.80 -15.25
CA ALA A 51 17.36 0.61 -14.94
C ALA A 51 16.66 -0.44 -14.07
N LEU A 52 15.57 -0.05 -13.36
CA LEU A 52 14.82 -0.92 -12.47
C LEU A 52 13.40 -1.22 -12.97
N HIS A 53 13.00 -0.77 -14.14
CA HIS A 53 11.63 -0.94 -14.66
C HIS A 53 11.14 -2.38 -14.55
N ASP A 54 11.89 -3.36 -15.06
CA ASP A 54 11.49 -4.77 -15.05
C ASP A 54 11.30 -5.33 -13.63
N GLN A 55 12.17 -4.91 -12.70
CA GLN A 55 12.05 -5.33 -11.29
C GLN A 55 10.85 -4.69 -10.63
N ILE A 56 10.63 -3.39 -10.85
CA ILE A 56 9.49 -2.64 -10.31
C ILE A 56 8.18 -3.24 -10.83
N GLU A 57 8.06 -3.49 -12.13
CA GLU A 57 6.86 -4.10 -12.72
C GLU A 57 6.61 -5.52 -12.18
N THR A 58 7.65 -6.31 -12.01
CA THR A 58 7.54 -7.65 -11.41
C THR A 58 6.98 -7.56 -9.98
N MET A 59 7.51 -6.64 -9.16
CA MET A 59 7.01 -6.43 -7.79
C MET A 59 5.61 -5.83 -7.78
N ASN A 60 5.30 -4.87 -8.65
CA ASN A 60 3.99 -4.29 -8.78
C ASN A 60 2.92 -5.35 -9.11
N ASN A 61 3.21 -6.25 -10.04
CA ASN A 61 2.31 -7.36 -10.38
C ASN A 61 2.15 -8.31 -9.19
N LYS A 62 3.22 -8.65 -8.49
CA LYS A 62 3.16 -9.49 -7.29
C LYS A 62 2.31 -8.87 -6.18
N ILE A 63 2.45 -7.55 -5.95
CA ILE A 63 1.63 -6.80 -5.00
C ILE A 63 0.16 -6.81 -5.43
N LEU A 64 -0.11 -6.56 -6.70
CA LEU A 64 -1.47 -6.53 -7.22
C LEU A 64 -2.13 -7.91 -7.10
N ASP A 65 -1.48 -8.94 -7.64
CA ASP A 65 -2.05 -10.27 -7.76
C ASP A 65 -2.15 -10.99 -6.41
N GLY A 66 -1.15 -10.87 -5.56
CA GLY A 66 -1.10 -11.56 -4.26
C GLY A 66 -1.70 -10.73 -3.13
N ILE A 67 -1.20 -9.51 -2.91
CA ILE A 67 -1.61 -8.70 -1.76
C ILE A 67 -2.96 -8.05 -2.02
N ASN A 68 -3.11 -7.23 -3.07
CA ASN A 68 -4.34 -6.48 -3.30
C ASN A 68 -5.53 -7.41 -3.57
N ASN A 69 -5.34 -8.43 -4.41
CA ASN A 69 -6.40 -9.38 -4.72
C ASN A 69 -6.73 -10.28 -3.52
N GLY A 70 -5.74 -10.71 -2.74
CA GLY A 70 -5.95 -11.47 -1.51
C GLY A 70 -6.75 -10.67 -0.47
N LEU A 71 -6.36 -9.41 -0.20
CA LEU A 71 -7.07 -8.50 0.71
C LEU A 71 -8.50 -8.23 0.23
N ASN A 72 -8.68 -7.86 -1.03
CA ASN A 72 -10.00 -7.56 -1.59
C ASN A 72 -10.89 -8.81 -1.65
N GLY A 73 -10.31 -9.95 -2.01
CA GLY A 73 -11.01 -11.22 -2.05
C GLY A 73 -11.52 -11.62 -0.68
N SER A 74 -10.65 -11.60 0.35
CA SER A 74 -11.06 -11.95 1.73
C SER A 74 -12.16 -11.03 2.26
N GLY A 75 -12.03 -9.71 2.04
CA GLY A 75 -13.03 -8.73 2.51
C GLY A 75 -14.38 -8.80 1.80
N ARG A 76 -14.43 -9.31 0.57
CA ARG A 76 -15.64 -9.38 -0.28
C ARG A 76 -16.21 -10.79 -0.42
N SER A 77 -15.55 -11.80 0.10
CA SER A 77 -15.99 -13.19 0.00
C SER A 77 -17.38 -13.39 0.58
N LYS A 78 -18.20 -14.14 -0.15
CA LYS A 78 -19.55 -14.54 0.26
C LYS A 78 -19.64 -16.03 0.60
N THR A 79 -18.59 -16.79 0.36
CA THR A 79 -18.48 -18.21 0.67
C THR A 79 -17.19 -18.48 1.45
N GLN A 80 -17.21 -19.53 2.25
CA GLN A 80 -16.03 -19.96 3.01
C GLN A 80 -14.87 -20.31 2.09
N GLU A 81 -15.14 -21.06 1.02
CA GLU A 81 -14.13 -21.48 0.04
C GLU A 81 -13.43 -20.29 -0.64
N ALA A 82 -14.17 -19.30 -1.11
CA ALA A 82 -13.60 -18.10 -1.73
C ALA A 82 -12.76 -17.29 -0.73
N TYR A 83 -13.19 -17.26 0.53
CA TYR A 83 -12.42 -16.62 1.60
C TYR A 83 -11.10 -17.37 1.85
N GLU A 84 -11.13 -18.69 1.99
CA GLU A 84 -9.94 -19.53 2.22
C GLU A 84 -8.91 -19.39 1.11
N GLN A 85 -9.34 -19.43 -0.16
CA GLN A 85 -8.47 -19.21 -1.31
C GLN A 85 -7.81 -17.82 -1.29
N SER A 86 -8.56 -16.78 -0.92
CA SER A 86 -8.04 -15.42 -0.84
C SER A 86 -7.04 -15.26 0.31
N ILE A 87 -7.29 -15.89 1.44
CA ILE A 87 -6.38 -15.89 2.60
C ILE A 87 -5.10 -16.68 2.30
N GLU A 88 -5.21 -17.85 1.68
CA GLU A 88 -4.04 -18.62 1.26
C GLU A 88 -3.14 -17.81 0.31
N LEU A 89 -3.74 -17.19 -0.72
CA LEU A 89 -3.02 -16.34 -1.65
C LEU A 89 -2.30 -15.18 -0.94
N LEU A 90 -3.02 -14.48 -0.04
CA LEU A 90 -2.48 -13.34 0.70
C LEU A 90 -1.27 -13.74 1.55
N TYR A 91 -1.43 -14.79 2.38
CA TYR A 91 -0.38 -15.18 3.33
C TYR A 91 0.81 -15.84 2.65
N THR A 92 0.59 -16.60 1.58
CA THR A 92 1.69 -17.09 0.73
C THR A 92 2.51 -15.94 0.18
N THR A 93 1.85 -14.89 -0.32
CA THR A 93 2.55 -13.72 -0.86
C THR A 93 3.25 -12.91 0.22
N LEU A 94 2.66 -12.77 1.42
CA LEU A 94 3.32 -12.12 2.56
C LEU A 94 4.56 -12.91 3.01
N ASP A 95 4.50 -14.24 3.06
CA ASP A 95 5.65 -15.10 3.39
C ASP A 95 6.79 -14.93 2.36
N GLU A 96 6.46 -14.84 1.07
CA GLU A 96 7.44 -14.58 0.02
C GLU A 96 8.05 -13.17 0.11
N MET A 97 7.25 -12.15 0.47
CA MET A 97 7.75 -10.79 0.69
C MET A 97 8.62 -10.69 1.94
N GLU A 98 8.27 -11.42 2.99
CA GLU A 98 9.08 -11.53 4.21
C GLU A 98 10.47 -12.10 3.91
N GLU A 99 10.53 -13.21 3.15
CA GLU A 99 11.79 -13.83 2.72
C GLU A 99 12.58 -12.87 1.82
N HIS A 100 11.94 -12.26 0.83
CA HIS A 100 12.57 -11.29 -0.06
C HIS A 100 13.20 -10.12 0.71
N LEU A 101 12.49 -9.55 1.66
CA LEU A 101 12.97 -8.46 2.50
C LEU A 101 13.98 -8.90 3.57
N SER A 102 14.19 -10.18 3.77
CA SER A 102 15.29 -10.69 4.59
C SER A 102 16.66 -10.48 3.94
N GLN A 103 16.71 -10.32 2.61
CA GLN A 103 17.94 -10.27 1.80
C GLN A 103 18.31 -8.85 1.36
N GLN A 104 17.38 -7.91 1.36
CA GLN A 104 17.61 -6.54 0.88
C GLN A 104 16.74 -5.52 1.59
N ARG A 105 17.11 -4.23 1.53
CA ARG A 105 16.44 -3.16 2.28
C ARG A 105 15.04 -2.87 1.75
N TYR A 106 14.89 -2.72 0.43
CA TYR A 106 13.66 -2.35 -0.27
C TYR A 106 13.31 -3.39 -1.34
N LEU A 107 12.12 -3.30 -1.94
CA LEU A 107 11.63 -4.30 -2.88
C LEU A 107 12.49 -4.44 -4.16
N CYS A 108 13.15 -3.37 -4.57
CA CYS A 108 14.03 -3.36 -5.74
C CYS A 108 15.49 -3.01 -5.41
N GLY A 109 15.98 -3.43 -4.23
CA GLY A 109 17.38 -3.26 -3.84
C GLY A 109 17.61 -2.26 -2.70
N ASP A 110 18.57 -1.33 -2.90
CA ASP A 110 19.07 -0.46 -1.83
C ASP A 110 18.32 0.90 -1.74
N THR A 111 17.47 1.22 -2.72
CA THR A 111 16.74 2.50 -2.80
C THR A 111 15.25 2.27 -2.87
N GLN A 112 14.48 3.20 -2.32
CA GLN A 112 13.02 3.18 -2.42
C GLN A 112 12.57 3.39 -3.87
N THR A 113 11.58 2.62 -4.30
CA THR A 113 11.00 2.68 -5.63
C THR A 113 9.47 2.78 -5.58
N GLU A 114 8.82 2.94 -6.74
CA GLU A 114 7.36 2.90 -6.87
C GLU A 114 6.76 1.64 -6.21
N ALA A 115 7.42 0.48 -6.30
CA ALA A 115 6.93 -0.77 -5.73
C ALA A 115 6.78 -0.68 -4.20
N ASP A 116 7.73 -0.04 -3.52
CA ASP A 116 7.66 0.16 -2.07
C ASP A 116 6.47 1.02 -1.68
N TRP A 117 6.23 2.10 -2.41
CA TRP A 117 5.11 3.02 -2.16
C TRP A 117 3.76 2.45 -2.57
N ARG A 118 3.71 1.45 -3.44
CA ARG A 118 2.48 0.69 -3.76
C ARG A 118 2.16 -0.37 -2.71
N LEU A 119 3.17 -0.95 -2.07
CA LEU A 119 2.97 -1.90 -0.97
C LEU A 119 2.64 -1.19 0.36
N TYR A 120 3.27 -0.06 0.66
CA TYR A 120 3.14 0.69 1.90
C TYR A 120 1.68 0.89 2.37
N PRO A 121 0.72 1.36 1.53
CA PRO A 121 -0.67 1.55 1.95
C PRO A 121 -1.36 0.28 2.42
N ASN A 122 -0.96 -0.88 1.90
CA ASN A 122 -1.50 -2.16 2.34
C ASN A 122 -0.95 -2.56 3.71
N LEU A 123 0.35 -2.38 3.92
CA LEU A 123 1.00 -2.75 5.18
C LEU A 123 0.54 -1.89 6.35
N ILE A 124 0.49 -0.55 6.19
CA ILE A 124 0.04 0.34 7.27
C ILE A 124 -1.42 0.12 7.66
N ARG A 125 -2.25 -0.38 6.74
CA ARG A 125 -3.66 -0.72 6.97
C ARG A 125 -3.86 -2.17 7.41
N PHE A 126 -2.82 -3.00 7.39
CA PHE A 126 -2.97 -4.44 7.58
C PHE A 126 -3.62 -4.76 8.92
N ASP A 127 -2.95 -4.48 10.01
CA ASP A 127 -3.47 -4.80 11.34
C ASP A 127 -4.70 -3.95 11.73
N PRO A 128 -4.73 -2.62 11.53
CA PRO A 128 -5.87 -1.82 11.98
C PRO A 128 -7.14 -1.98 11.14
N ILE A 129 -7.05 -2.46 9.92
CA ILE A 129 -8.20 -2.54 9.01
C ILE A 129 -8.42 -3.95 8.49
N TYR A 130 -7.45 -4.55 7.81
CA TYR A 130 -7.65 -5.82 7.11
C TYR A 130 -7.73 -7.00 8.09
N TYR A 131 -6.87 -7.01 9.10
CA TYR A 131 -6.93 -8.00 10.18
C TYR A 131 -8.28 -7.97 10.90
N VAL A 132 -8.75 -6.78 11.28
CA VAL A 132 -9.99 -6.60 12.04
C VAL A 132 -11.23 -6.77 11.17
N GLY A 133 -11.28 -6.11 10.01
CA GLY A 133 -12.50 -5.97 9.21
C GLY A 133 -12.63 -6.97 8.07
N TYR A 134 -11.51 -7.36 7.45
CA TYR A 134 -11.49 -8.29 6.32
C TYR A 134 -11.19 -9.73 6.75
N LYS A 135 -11.02 -9.96 8.05
CA LYS A 135 -10.67 -11.26 8.64
C LYS A 135 -9.33 -11.82 8.14
N CYS A 136 -8.38 -10.94 7.77
CA CYS A 136 -7.02 -11.34 7.40
C CYS A 136 -6.21 -11.58 8.69
N ASN A 137 -6.61 -12.59 9.49
CA ASN A 137 -6.23 -12.69 10.89
C ASN A 137 -5.51 -13.98 11.28
N LEU A 138 -4.82 -14.62 10.33
CA LEU A 138 -3.94 -15.76 10.65
C LEU A 138 -2.70 -15.32 11.44
N ARG A 139 -2.12 -14.17 11.09
CA ARG A 139 -0.96 -13.55 11.75
C ARG A 139 -1.09 -12.04 11.69
N HIS A 140 -0.53 -11.34 12.68
CA HIS A 140 -0.34 -9.91 12.61
C HIS A 140 0.85 -9.55 11.70
N LEU A 141 0.91 -8.31 11.21
CA LEU A 141 2.09 -7.83 10.50
C LEU A 141 3.34 -7.79 11.41
N GLU A 142 3.15 -7.57 12.70
CA GLU A 142 4.21 -7.65 13.72
C GLU A 142 4.86 -9.04 13.83
N ASP A 143 4.16 -10.09 13.44
CA ASP A 143 4.70 -11.48 13.44
C ASP A 143 5.68 -11.72 12.28
N TYR A 144 5.82 -10.74 11.37
CA TYR A 144 6.74 -10.74 10.24
C TYR A 144 7.92 -9.79 10.52
N PRO A 145 9.06 -10.28 10.98
CA PRO A 145 10.18 -9.42 11.40
C PRO A 145 10.65 -8.43 10.31
N ASN A 146 10.78 -8.90 9.07
CA ASN A 146 11.27 -8.07 7.98
C ASN A 146 10.21 -7.09 7.48
N LEU A 147 8.98 -7.54 7.25
CA LEU A 147 7.87 -6.69 6.83
C LEU A 147 7.54 -5.61 7.86
N SER A 148 7.53 -5.95 9.16
CA SER A 148 7.23 -4.97 10.20
C SER A 148 8.35 -3.92 10.36
N ASN A 149 9.63 -4.33 10.24
CA ASN A 149 10.76 -3.41 10.22
C ASN A 149 10.77 -2.54 8.95
N TYR A 150 10.45 -3.13 7.80
CA TYR A 150 10.31 -2.42 6.53
C TYR A 150 9.18 -1.39 6.56
N LEU A 151 8.02 -1.72 7.13
CA LEU A 151 6.93 -0.75 7.32
C LEU A 151 7.39 0.44 8.16
N ARG A 152 8.16 0.20 9.24
CA ARG A 152 8.70 1.30 10.07
C ARG A 152 9.72 2.14 9.33
N ASP A 153 10.61 1.53 8.53
CA ASP A 153 11.58 2.26 7.70
C ASP A 153 10.87 3.20 6.71
N LEU A 154 9.86 2.70 6.01
CA LEU A 154 9.06 3.52 5.10
C LEU A 154 8.27 4.62 5.83
N TYR A 155 7.63 4.30 6.95
CA TYR A 155 6.89 5.28 7.75
C TYR A 155 7.77 6.43 8.26
N GLN A 156 9.02 6.13 8.64
CA GLN A 156 10.00 7.08 9.16
C GLN A 156 10.71 7.88 8.05
N THR A 157 10.42 7.60 6.78
CA THR A 157 10.87 8.45 5.66
C THR A 157 10.30 9.87 5.85
N PRO A 158 11.11 10.94 5.74
CA PRO A 158 10.67 12.31 5.96
C PRO A 158 9.39 12.67 5.20
N GLY A 159 8.40 13.18 5.93
CA GLY A 159 7.10 13.60 5.39
C GLY A 159 6.02 12.51 5.40
N ILE A 160 6.36 11.23 5.47
CA ILE A 160 5.38 10.12 5.39
C ILE A 160 4.49 10.06 6.63
N GLU A 161 5.04 10.26 7.82
CA GLU A 161 4.25 10.31 9.06
C GLU A 161 3.10 11.31 8.96
N SER A 162 3.36 12.51 8.44
CA SER A 162 2.38 13.60 8.37
C SER A 162 1.18 13.31 7.48
N VAL A 163 1.30 12.36 6.54
CA VAL A 163 0.24 11.95 5.60
C VAL A 163 -0.34 10.57 5.93
N SER A 164 0.10 9.95 7.01
CA SER A 164 -0.24 8.57 7.41
C SER A 164 -1.14 8.51 8.64
N ASP A 165 -2.31 9.18 8.61
CA ASP A 165 -3.29 9.16 9.71
C ASP A 165 -4.08 7.85 9.75
N VAL A 166 -3.60 6.88 10.53
CA VAL A 166 -4.24 5.57 10.74
C VAL A 166 -5.67 5.73 11.29
N GLN A 167 -5.92 6.72 12.15
CA GLN A 167 -7.27 6.93 12.70
C GLN A 167 -8.24 7.42 11.62
N SER A 168 -7.78 8.27 10.72
CA SER A 168 -8.58 8.68 9.56
C SER A 168 -8.87 7.52 8.62
N MET A 169 -7.86 6.65 8.36
CA MET A 169 -8.04 5.44 7.56
C MET A 169 -9.08 4.50 8.17
N LYS A 170 -9.04 4.29 9.50
CA LYS A 170 -10.05 3.49 10.22
C LYS A 170 -11.44 4.10 10.12
N ARG A 171 -11.58 5.41 10.34
CA ARG A 171 -12.87 6.11 10.20
C ARG A 171 -13.45 5.96 8.79
N GLN A 172 -12.63 6.08 7.75
CA GLN A 172 -13.08 5.92 6.37
C GLN A 172 -13.69 4.54 6.10
N VAL A 173 -13.14 3.49 6.72
CA VAL A 173 -13.53 2.10 6.45
C VAL A 173 -14.68 1.63 7.35
N PHE A 174 -14.65 2.00 8.64
CA PHE A 174 -15.60 1.49 9.65
C PHE A 174 -16.76 2.44 9.97
N SER A 175 -16.76 3.69 9.50
CA SER A 175 -17.91 4.58 9.69
C SER A 175 -19.15 4.04 8.98
N ALA A 176 -20.32 4.54 9.33
CA ALA A 176 -21.61 4.07 8.80
C ALA A 176 -21.71 4.06 7.25
N ASN A 177 -20.94 4.93 6.59
CA ASN A 177 -20.86 5.01 5.13
C ASN A 177 -19.65 4.27 4.54
N GLY A 178 -18.82 3.65 5.39
CA GLY A 178 -17.64 2.91 4.96
C GLY A 178 -17.98 1.49 4.48
N PRO A 179 -17.07 0.85 3.77
CA PRO A 179 -17.32 -0.48 3.17
C PRO A 179 -17.56 -1.61 4.18
N ILE A 180 -17.14 -1.44 5.46
CA ILE A 180 -17.32 -2.43 6.53
C ILE A 180 -18.27 -1.91 7.62
N GLY A 181 -18.61 -0.64 7.60
CA GLY A 181 -19.20 0.09 8.70
C GLY A 181 -20.72 -0.05 8.88
N ALA A 182 -21.28 -1.27 8.82
CA ALA A 182 -22.71 -1.50 8.93
C ALA A 182 -23.36 -0.84 10.18
N ASN A 183 -22.60 -0.63 11.27
CA ASN A 183 -23.09 -0.02 12.52
C ASN A 183 -22.35 1.28 12.89
N GLY A 184 -21.39 1.73 12.08
CA GLY A 184 -20.65 2.97 12.31
C GLY A 184 -19.64 2.94 13.48
N VAL A 185 -19.39 1.77 14.06
CA VAL A 185 -18.44 1.62 15.18
C VAL A 185 -17.02 1.45 14.65
N VAL A 186 -16.15 2.38 15.04
CA VAL A 186 -14.72 2.38 14.64
C VAL A 186 -13.90 1.66 15.71
N PRO A 187 -13.16 0.59 15.40
CA PRO A 187 -12.32 -0.12 16.35
C PRO A 187 -11.26 0.78 16.99
N LEU A 188 -11.02 0.66 18.29
CA LEU A 188 -9.96 1.41 18.98
C LEU A 188 -8.55 0.86 18.63
N GLY A 189 -8.39 -0.44 18.66
CA GLY A 189 -7.13 -1.12 18.34
C GLY A 189 -7.03 -1.63 16.89
N PRO A 190 -5.89 -2.24 16.55
CA PRO A 190 -4.64 -2.14 17.29
C PRO A 190 -4.04 -0.72 17.23
N ILE A 191 -3.22 -0.38 18.22
CA ILE A 191 -2.45 0.88 18.25
C ILE A 191 -1.05 0.54 17.74
N LEU A 192 -0.70 1.09 16.59
CA LEU A 192 0.61 0.87 15.97
C LEU A 192 1.62 1.89 16.51
N ASP A 193 2.78 1.42 16.96
CA ASP A 193 3.93 2.28 17.24
C ASP A 193 4.95 2.14 16.10
N LEU A 194 4.76 2.95 15.05
CA LEU A 194 5.62 2.96 13.88
C LEU A 194 6.86 3.86 14.05
N THR A 195 6.99 4.54 15.19
CA THR A 195 8.15 5.37 15.52
C THR A 195 9.27 4.57 16.20
N ARG A 196 9.01 3.33 16.61
CA ARG A 196 10.04 2.44 17.15
C ARG A 196 11.18 2.26 16.15
N PRO A 197 12.42 2.11 16.60
CA PRO A 197 13.56 1.82 15.73
C PRO A 197 13.28 0.60 14.82
N HIS A 198 13.77 0.66 13.62
CA HIS A 198 13.82 -0.47 12.69
C HIS A 198 15.26 -0.99 12.55
N ASP A 199 15.44 -2.17 11.97
CA ASP A 199 16.73 -2.82 11.78
C ASP A 199 17.24 -2.75 10.32
N ARG A 200 16.54 -1.99 9.44
CA ARG A 200 16.84 -2.00 8.00
C ARG A 200 18.20 -1.39 7.65
N ASP A 201 18.80 -0.64 8.56
CA ASP A 201 20.17 -0.12 8.40
C ASP A 201 21.25 -1.23 8.35
N ARG A 202 20.92 -2.46 8.73
CA ARG A 202 21.80 -3.63 8.54
C ARG A 202 22.16 -3.89 7.07
N PHE A 203 21.38 -3.37 6.13
CA PHE A 203 21.65 -3.48 4.68
C PHE A 203 22.45 -2.29 4.13
N ALA A 204 22.72 -1.25 4.94
CA ALA A 204 23.57 -0.16 4.51
C ALA A 204 24.97 -0.70 4.22
N LYS A 205 25.46 -0.46 3.01
CA LYS A 205 26.87 -0.78 2.69
C LYS A 205 27.76 0.05 3.59
N ALA A 206 28.73 -0.59 4.23
CA ALA A 206 29.77 0.14 4.95
C ALA A 206 30.45 1.13 3.99
N ALA A 207 30.43 2.41 4.36
CA ALA A 207 31.02 3.51 3.60
C ALA A 207 32.54 3.40 3.56
#